data_04d37bb735f85e1184c0fa42b4f763c9
#
_entry.id   04d37bb735f85e1184c0fa42b4f763c9
#
_cell.length_a   1.000
_cell.length_b   1.000
_cell.length_c   1.000
_cell.angle_alpha   90.00
_cell.angle_beta   90.00
_cell.angle_gamma   90.00
#
_symmetry.space_group_name_H-M   'P 1'
#
loop_
_entity.id
_entity.type
_entity.pdbx_description
1 polymer ?
#
loop_
_entity_poly.entity_id
_entity_poly.type
_entity_poly.pdbx_seq_one_letter_code
_entity_poly.pdbx_strand_id
1 'polypeptide(L)'
;AHPLRKTGKIPAIKRIVLSMQQAGLFPIVVVVGADDYESRYQLNNLNVVFLILEESDEKRELFHSVKAGLSYLQDKCLSVVFTPVNAPMFIPKTIVEMRKYHDDIVVPSYKKKAGHPVLISNEMIPDILAYDGENGLRGAIEKYAGRRVFVEVDDIGVLSLNQEDDELQSRIEEHNKSILHPILTFGIGHETPFFNARLKLLLFLIEDLNNVRKACDTMALSPGKAWDMINELEDKLGYTVVK
;
A
#
# COMPACT_ATOMS: atom_id res chain seq x y z
N ALA A 1 -9.90 -8.46 -11.15
CA ALA A 1 -10.77 -7.71 -10.21
C ALA A 1 -10.56 -6.21 -10.40
N HIS A 2 -11.62 -5.41 -10.47
CA HIS A 2 -11.51 -3.97 -10.65
C HIS A 2 -11.23 -3.29 -9.29
N PRO A 3 -10.25 -2.36 -9.17
CA PRO A 3 -9.84 -1.75 -7.89
C PRO A 3 -10.96 -0.98 -7.20
N LEU A 4 -11.86 -0.39 -7.96
CA LEU A 4 -13.00 0.38 -7.48
C LEU A 4 -14.26 -0.46 -7.23
N ARG A 5 -14.19 -1.77 -7.46
CA ARG A 5 -15.30 -2.65 -7.12
C ARG A 5 -15.66 -2.49 -5.65
N LYS A 6 -16.88 -2.10 -5.39
CA LYS A 6 -17.37 -1.94 -4.02
C LYS A 6 -17.56 -3.30 -3.36
N THR A 7 -16.93 -3.46 -2.21
CA THR A 7 -17.18 -4.56 -1.29
C THR A 7 -17.95 -3.96 -0.12
N GLY A 8 -19.27 -4.11 -0.13
CA GLY A 8 -20.17 -3.28 0.64
C GLY A 8 -20.18 -1.84 0.12
N LYS A 9 -19.98 -0.84 1.02
CA LYS A 9 -19.96 0.60 0.66
C LYS A 9 -18.55 1.12 0.34
N ILE A 10 -17.51 0.34 0.61
CA ILE A 10 -16.10 0.78 0.50
C ILE A 10 -15.44 0.10 -0.71
N PRO A 11 -14.76 0.84 -1.61
CA PRO A 11 -13.99 0.25 -2.70
C PRO A 11 -12.90 -0.71 -2.19
N ALA A 12 -12.63 -1.78 -2.93
CA ALA A 12 -11.64 -2.80 -2.56
C ALA A 12 -10.26 -2.19 -2.27
N ILE A 13 -9.77 -1.35 -3.16
CA ILE A 13 -8.48 -0.66 -3.00
C ILE A 13 -8.43 0.20 -1.74
N LYS A 14 -9.53 0.88 -1.40
CA LYS A 14 -9.61 1.70 -0.18
C LYS A 14 -9.58 0.86 1.09
N ARG A 15 -10.21 -0.33 1.09
CA ARG A 15 -10.13 -1.28 2.22
C ARG A 15 -8.71 -1.71 2.48
N ILE A 16 -7.97 -2.07 1.42
CA ILE A 16 -6.56 -2.45 1.51
C ILE A 16 -5.73 -1.33 2.15
N VAL A 17 -5.85 -0.11 1.63
CA VAL A 17 -5.10 1.04 2.14
C VAL A 17 -5.40 1.29 3.62
N LEU A 18 -6.67 1.27 4.02
CA LEU A 18 -7.06 1.47 5.42
C LEU A 18 -6.49 0.39 6.35
N SER A 19 -6.54 -0.89 5.94
CA SER A 19 -5.96 -1.99 6.72
C SER A 19 -4.43 -1.85 6.85
N MET A 20 -3.74 -1.47 5.77
CA MET A 20 -2.30 -1.24 5.78
C MET A 20 -1.90 -0.06 6.67
N GLN A 21 -2.63 1.06 6.59
CA GLN A 21 -2.39 2.24 7.44
C GLN A 21 -2.55 1.89 8.92
N GLN A 22 -3.62 1.17 9.26
CA GLN A 22 -3.88 0.76 10.63
C GLN A 22 -2.85 -0.24 11.16
N ALA A 23 -2.24 -1.04 10.28
CA ALA A 23 -1.11 -1.91 10.62
C ALA A 23 0.23 -1.13 10.75
N GLY A 24 0.22 0.19 10.56
CA GLY A 24 1.40 1.05 10.70
C GLY A 24 2.38 0.95 9.53
N LEU A 25 1.94 0.55 8.33
CA LEU A 25 2.80 0.51 7.14
C LEU A 25 2.98 1.90 6.55
N PHE A 26 4.23 2.23 6.18
CA PHE A 26 4.62 3.46 5.50
C PHE A 26 5.96 3.26 4.75
N PRO A 27 6.10 3.76 3.51
CA PRO A 27 5.05 4.32 2.66
C PRO A 27 4.09 3.23 2.14
N ILE A 28 2.87 3.64 1.73
CA ILE A 28 1.94 2.76 1.01
C ILE A 28 1.99 3.15 -0.46
N VAL A 29 2.37 2.21 -1.30
CA VAL A 29 2.52 2.41 -2.74
C VAL A 29 1.36 1.75 -3.48
N VAL A 30 0.71 2.51 -4.36
CA VAL A 30 -0.37 2.05 -5.23
C VAL A 30 0.08 2.18 -6.67
N VAL A 31 0.21 1.06 -7.36
CA VAL A 31 0.59 1.03 -8.78
C VAL A 31 -0.66 1.12 -9.63
N VAL A 32 -0.74 2.14 -10.49
CA VAL A 32 -1.90 2.45 -11.32
C VAL A 32 -1.51 2.69 -12.78
N GLY A 33 -2.45 2.52 -13.70
CA GLY A 33 -2.28 2.97 -15.08
C GLY A 33 -2.39 4.49 -15.21
N ALA A 34 -1.89 5.03 -16.31
CA ALA A 34 -1.96 6.47 -16.59
C ALA A 34 -3.40 6.99 -16.69
N ASP A 35 -4.33 6.14 -17.09
CA ASP A 35 -5.75 6.40 -17.29
C ASP A 35 -6.61 6.16 -16.03
N ASP A 36 -6.06 5.57 -14.95
CA ASP A 36 -6.79 5.29 -13.71
C ASP A 36 -6.88 6.54 -12.79
N TYR A 37 -7.57 7.57 -13.26
CA TYR A 37 -7.83 8.78 -12.47
C TYR A 37 -8.77 8.55 -11.29
N GLU A 38 -9.67 7.57 -11.41
CA GLU A 38 -10.71 7.33 -10.41
C GLU A 38 -10.12 6.71 -9.15
N SER A 39 -9.23 5.71 -9.27
CA SER A 39 -8.52 5.16 -8.11
C SER A 39 -7.68 6.23 -7.41
N ARG A 40 -6.98 7.09 -8.16
CA ARG A 40 -6.23 8.20 -7.59
C ARG A 40 -7.12 9.20 -6.85
N TYR A 41 -8.29 9.53 -7.41
CA TYR A 41 -9.27 10.40 -6.76
C TYR A 41 -9.79 9.79 -5.44
N GLN A 42 -10.13 8.50 -5.43
CA GLN A 42 -10.65 7.80 -4.25
C GLN A 42 -9.64 7.71 -3.08
N LEU A 43 -8.35 7.78 -3.38
CA LEU A 43 -7.27 7.61 -2.41
C LEU A 43 -6.49 8.90 -2.12
N ASN A 44 -6.81 10.02 -2.77
CA ASN A 44 -6.02 11.26 -2.71
C ASN A 44 -5.79 11.83 -1.30
N ASN A 45 -6.67 11.53 -0.35
CA ASN A 45 -6.58 11.97 1.04
C ASN A 45 -5.97 10.94 2.00
N LEU A 46 -5.52 9.78 1.50
CA LEU A 46 -5.03 8.67 2.32
C LEU A 46 -3.50 8.60 2.42
N ASN A 47 -2.79 9.66 2.03
CA ASN A 47 -1.32 9.72 2.12
C ASN A 47 -0.63 8.49 1.50
N VAL A 48 -1.04 8.13 0.28
CA VAL A 48 -0.45 7.07 -0.53
C VAL A 48 0.46 7.64 -1.62
N VAL A 49 1.40 6.83 -2.06
CA VAL A 49 2.30 7.11 -3.19
C VAL A 49 1.73 6.43 -4.43
N PHE A 50 1.49 7.17 -5.50
CA PHE A 50 1.05 6.61 -6.78
C PHE A 50 2.24 6.39 -7.71
N LEU A 51 2.47 5.14 -8.11
CA LEU A 51 3.33 4.81 -9.23
C LEU A 51 2.48 4.67 -10.48
N ILE A 52 2.62 5.63 -11.40
CA ILE A 52 1.83 5.70 -12.62
C ILE A 52 2.63 4.99 -13.72
N LEU A 53 2.09 3.91 -14.27
CA LEU A 53 2.67 3.21 -15.41
C LEU A 53 2.00 3.70 -16.70
N GLU A 54 2.80 3.88 -17.77
CA GLU A 54 2.31 4.38 -19.05
C GLU A 54 1.37 3.39 -19.77
N GLU A 55 1.54 2.09 -19.51
CA GLU A 55 0.69 1.05 -20.05
C GLU A 55 -0.71 1.07 -19.40
N SER A 56 -1.75 0.92 -20.23
CA SER A 56 -3.13 0.79 -19.74
C SER A 56 -3.31 -0.48 -18.91
N ASP A 57 -4.20 -0.45 -17.92
CA ASP A 57 -4.49 -1.58 -17.04
C ASP A 57 -4.92 -2.85 -17.79
N GLU A 58 -5.55 -2.70 -18.97
CA GLU A 58 -6.00 -3.82 -19.81
C GLU A 58 -4.85 -4.62 -20.45
N LYS A 59 -3.71 -3.99 -20.68
CA LYS A 59 -2.53 -4.59 -21.32
C LYS A 59 -1.44 -4.99 -20.35
N ARG A 60 -1.56 -4.53 -19.10
CA ARG A 60 -0.52 -4.70 -18.10
C ARG A 60 -0.70 -6.00 -17.32
N GLU A 61 0.32 -6.84 -17.35
CA GLU A 61 0.37 -8.00 -16.48
C GLU A 61 0.53 -7.58 -15.01
N LEU A 62 -0.19 -8.23 -14.10
CA LEU A 62 -0.11 -7.96 -12.66
C LEU A 62 1.35 -8.03 -12.15
N PHE A 63 2.15 -8.95 -12.67
CA PHE A 63 3.53 -9.11 -12.24
C PHE A 63 4.43 -7.93 -12.61
N HIS A 64 4.16 -7.27 -13.72
CA HIS A 64 4.85 -6.00 -14.08
C HIS A 64 4.57 -4.92 -13.03
N SER A 65 3.32 -4.78 -12.60
CA SER A 65 2.95 -3.85 -11.52
C SER A 65 3.63 -4.19 -10.19
N VAL A 66 3.75 -5.49 -9.88
CA VAL A 66 4.48 -5.96 -8.68
C VAL A 66 5.96 -5.57 -8.77
N LYS A 67 6.62 -5.85 -9.89
CA LYS A 67 8.02 -5.48 -10.09
C LYS A 67 8.25 -3.96 -9.97
N ALA A 68 7.38 -3.14 -10.55
CA ALA A 68 7.47 -1.68 -10.43
C ALA A 68 7.39 -1.22 -8.97
N GLY A 69 6.42 -1.75 -8.20
CA GLY A 69 6.27 -1.44 -6.78
C GLY A 69 7.47 -1.89 -5.94
N LEU A 70 7.96 -3.11 -6.16
CA LEU A 70 9.13 -3.65 -5.46
C LEU A 70 10.41 -2.86 -5.79
N SER A 71 10.64 -2.54 -7.08
CA SER A 71 11.78 -1.73 -7.51
C SER A 71 11.79 -0.36 -6.85
N TYR A 72 10.62 0.30 -6.74
CA TYR A 72 10.51 1.59 -6.05
C TYR A 72 10.84 1.47 -4.55
N LEU A 73 10.47 0.36 -3.91
CA LEU A 73 10.61 0.17 -2.45
C LEU A 73 11.96 -0.44 -2.04
N GLN A 74 12.73 -0.98 -2.96
CA GLN A 74 13.94 -1.77 -2.68
C GLN A 74 14.92 -1.09 -1.71
N ASP A 75 15.16 0.22 -1.87
CA ASP A 75 16.11 0.97 -1.05
C ASP A 75 15.44 1.78 0.09
N LYS A 76 14.14 1.56 0.33
CA LYS A 76 13.32 2.39 1.23
C LYS A 76 12.78 1.65 2.46
N CYS A 77 12.92 0.34 2.51
CA CYS A 77 12.33 -0.46 3.59
C CYS A 77 13.09 -1.78 3.81
N LEU A 78 12.91 -2.39 4.97
CA LEU A 78 13.46 -3.71 5.30
C LEU A 78 12.61 -4.86 4.75
N SER A 79 11.33 -4.63 4.55
CA SER A 79 10.39 -5.60 3.99
C SER A 79 9.19 -4.91 3.36
N VAL A 80 8.57 -5.57 2.39
CA VAL A 80 7.38 -5.10 1.68
C VAL A 80 6.21 -6.02 1.95
N VAL A 81 5.04 -5.44 2.21
CA VAL A 81 3.77 -6.17 2.28
C VAL A 81 3.01 -5.95 0.97
N PHE A 82 2.80 -7.01 0.22
CA PHE A 82 2.11 -6.99 -1.06
C PHE A 82 0.73 -7.65 -0.97
N THR A 83 -0.28 -7.04 -1.58
CA THR A 83 -1.58 -7.66 -1.81
C THR A 83 -2.18 -7.24 -3.15
N PRO A 84 -2.78 -8.17 -3.91
CA PRO A 84 -3.57 -7.81 -5.07
C PRO A 84 -4.96 -7.31 -4.65
N VAL A 85 -5.61 -6.58 -5.54
CA VAL A 85 -6.91 -5.94 -5.27
C VAL A 85 -8.07 -6.92 -5.05
N ASN A 86 -7.91 -8.17 -5.43
CA ASN A 86 -8.93 -9.23 -5.22
C ASN A 86 -8.89 -9.86 -3.81
N ALA A 87 -7.93 -9.47 -2.96
CA ALA A 87 -7.85 -9.89 -1.56
C ALA A 87 -7.92 -8.67 -0.61
N PRO A 88 -9.05 -7.94 -0.54
CA PRO A 88 -9.13 -6.66 0.18
C PRO A 88 -9.56 -6.80 1.64
N MET A 89 -9.83 -8.01 2.15
CA MET A 89 -10.57 -8.22 3.39
C MET A 89 -9.69 -8.67 4.57
N PHE A 90 -8.36 -8.73 4.41
CA PHE A 90 -7.47 -9.03 5.53
C PHE A 90 -7.52 -7.93 6.59
N ILE A 91 -7.42 -8.33 7.85
CA ILE A 91 -7.45 -7.38 8.98
C ILE A 91 -6.04 -6.88 9.34
N PRO A 92 -5.90 -5.69 9.93
CA PRO A 92 -4.61 -5.14 10.35
C PRO A 92 -3.79 -6.06 11.25
N LYS A 93 -4.46 -6.80 12.14
CA LYS A 93 -3.83 -7.76 13.05
C LYS A 93 -3.04 -8.84 12.31
N THR A 94 -3.52 -9.28 11.15
CA THR A 94 -2.82 -10.28 10.31
C THR A 94 -1.42 -9.79 9.91
N ILE A 95 -1.31 -8.54 9.45
CA ILE A 95 -0.01 -7.93 9.11
C ILE A 95 0.90 -7.86 10.34
N VAL A 96 0.36 -7.44 11.48
CA VAL A 96 1.12 -7.35 12.73
C VAL A 96 1.64 -8.73 13.16
N GLU A 97 0.84 -9.77 12.99
CA GLU A 97 1.25 -11.15 13.28
C GLU A 97 2.37 -11.62 12.34
N MET A 98 2.21 -11.40 11.03
CA MET A 98 3.22 -11.77 10.03
C MET A 98 4.58 -11.11 10.28
N ARG A 99 4.60 -9.87 10.77
CA ARG A 99 5.84 -9.12 11.06
C ARG A 99 6.66 -9.68 12.23
N LYS A 100 6.15 -10.64 12.98
CA LYS A 100 6.91 -11.36 14.03
C LYS A 100 7.86 -12.41 13.46
N TYR A 101 7.67 -12.78 12.18
CA TYR A 101 8.49 -13.75 11.48
C TYR A 101 9.61 -13.03 10.74
N HIS A 102 10.79 -13.65 10.73
CA HIS A 102 12.00 -13.08 10.11
C HIS A 102 12.42 -13.87 8.86
N ASP A 103 11.50 -14.65 8.31
CA ASP A 103 11.70 -15.39 7.07
C ASP A 103 11.63 -14.42 5.87
N ASP A 104 12.30 -14.80 4.79
CA ASP A 104 12.38 -13.95 3.60
C ASP A 104 11.04 -13.72 2.92
N ILE A 105 10.16 -14.74 2.98
CA ILE A 105 8.81 -14.67 2.45
C ILE A 105 7.86 -15.25 3.50
N VAL A 106 6.92 -14.42 3.97
CA VAL A 106 5.89 -14.82 4.91
C VAL A 106 4.52 -14.78 4.23
N VAL A 107 3.84 -15.92 4.21
CA VAL A 107 2.53 -16.07 3.55
C VAL A 107 1.49 -16.45 4.62
N PRO A 108 0.42 -15.66 4.80
CA PRO A 108 -0.64 -16.04 5.71
C PRO A 108 -1.43 -17.23 5.14
N SER A 109 -1.91 -18.09 6.01
CA SER A 109 -2.81 -19.19 5.65
C SER A 109 -4.03 -19.22 6.58
N TYR A 110 -5.17 -19.53 6.00
CA TYR A 110 -6.41 -19.78 6.73
C TYR A 110 -6.89 -21.19 6.41
N LYS A 111 -7.03 -22.04 7.44
CA LYS A 111 -7.39 -23.46 7.28
C LYS A 111 -6.51 -24.14 6.21
N LYS A 112 -5.20 -23.94 6.29
CA LYS A 112 -4.18 -24.50 5.37
C LYS A 112 -4.28 -23.98 3.92
N LYS A 113 -5.07 -22.96 3.63
CA LYS A 113 -5.11 -22.29 2.33
C LYS A 113 -4.30 -21.01 2.39
N ALA A 114 -3.25 -20.93 1.57
CA ALA A 114 -2.42 -19.73 1.43
C ALA A 114 -3.23 -18.53 0.94
N GLY A 115 -2.89 -17.35 1.44
CA GLY A 115 -3.61 -16.12 1.13
C GLY A 115 -2.73 -14.89 0.97
N HIS A 116 -3.35 -13.75 1.15
CA HIS A 116 -2.75 -12.41 1.08
C HIS A 116 -3.06 -11.63 2.38
N PRO A 117 -2.25 -10.61 2.70
CA PRO A 117 -1.06 -10.12 2.00
C PRO A 117 0.16 -11.06 2.13
N VAL A 118 1.16 -10.88 1.26
CA VAL A 118 2.46 -11.55 1.37
C VAL A 118 3.49 -10.55 1.87
N LEU A 119 4.28 -10.92 2.88
CA LEU A 119 5.42 -10.14 3.34
C LEU A 119 6.69 -10.68 2.66
N ILE A 120 7.49 -9.78 2.11
CA ILE A 120 8.69 -10.08 1.33
C ILE A 120 9.84 -9.26 1.92
N SER A 121 10.93 -9.92 2.34
CA SER A 121 12.12 -9.21 2.82
C SER A 121 12.78 -8.43 1.69
N ASN A 122 13.47 -7.35 2.02
CA ASN A 122 14.20 -6.56 1.03
C ASN A 122 15.26 -7.38 0.30
N GLU A 123 15.86 -8.36 0.96
CA GLU A 123 16.87 -9.24 0.40
C GLU A 123 16.34 -10.12 -0.75
N MET A 124 15.02 -10.39 -0.76
CA MET A 124 14.37 -11.16 -1.83
C MET A 124 13.98 -10.33 -3.05
N ILE A 125 13.97 -9.00 -2.94
CA ILE A 125 13.50 -8.13 -4.03
C ILE A 125 14.34 -8.32 -5.30
N PRO A 126 15.69 -8.32 -5.27
CA PRO A 126 16.49 -8.54 -6.47
C PRO A 126 16.17 -9.85 -7.19
N ASP A 127 15.98 -10.94 -6.43
CA ASP A 127 15.63 -12.25 -6.95
C ASP A 127 14.26 -12.26 -7.66
N ILE A 128 13.27 -11.58 -7.06
CA ILE A 128 11.93 -11.44 -7.65
C ILE A 128 11.97 -10.54 -8.90
N LEU A 129 12.76 -9.47 -8.89
CA LEU A 129 12.91 -8.58 -10.04
C LEU A 129 13.59 -9.30 -11.23
N ALA A 130 14.52 -10.21 -10.95
CA ALA A 130 15.23 -11.02 -11.97
C ALA A 130 14.40 -12.20 -12.48
N TYR A 131 13.25 -12.52 -11.83
CA TYR A 131 12.40 -13.65 -12.24
C TYR A 131 11.76 -13.40 -13.61
N ASP A 132 11.68 -14.43 -14.46
CA ASP A 132 11.20 -14.38 -15.84
C ASP A 132 9.70 -14.08 -15.99
N GLY A 133 8.91 -14.31 -14.92
CA GLY A 133 7.49 -13.98 -14.86
C GLY A 133 6.55 -15.17 -15.04
N GLU A 134 7.04 -16.39 -15.21
CA GLU A 134 6.18 -17.56 -15.30
C GLU A 134 5.32 -17.71 -14.04
N ASN A 135 3.99 -17.75 -14.19
CA ASN A 135 3.03 -17.72 -13.07
C ASN A 135 3.14 -16.47 -12.16
N GLY A 136 3.77 -15.39 -12.64
CA GLY A 136 3.86 -14.11 -11.93
C GLY A 136 4.57 -14.19 -10.57
N LEU A 137 4.11 -13.41 -9.60
CA LEU A 137 4.68 -13.42 -8.24
C LEU A 137 4.56 -14.78 -7.56
N ARG A 138 3.49 -15.54 -7.85
CA ARG A 138 3.33 -16.89 -7.30
C ARG A 138 4.47 -17.81 -7.76
N GLY A 139 4.81 -17.79 -9.05
CA GLY A 139 5.94 -18.56 -9.59
C GLY A 139 7.26 -18.17 -8.96
N ALA A 140 7.52 -16.85 -8.78
CA ALA A 140 8.70 -16.37 -8.07
C ALA A 140 8.77 -16.92 -6.64
N ILE A 141 7.68 -16.87 -5.88
CA ILE A 141 7.61 -17.39 -4.50
C ILE A 141 7.78 -18.91 -4.46
N GLU A 142 7.24 -19.65 -5.41
CA GLU A 142 7.39 -21.11 -5.51
C GLU A 142 8.83 -21.51 -5.83
N LYS A 143 9.54 -20.77 -6.67
CA LYS A 143 10.97 -20.97 -6.96
C LYS A 143 11.83 -20.89 -5.70
N TYR A 144 11.48 -20.04 -4.76
CA TYR A 144 12.19 -19.83 -3.50
C TYR A 144 11.47 -20.45 -2.29
N ALA A 145 10.80 -21.59 -2.49
CA ALA A 145 10.00 -22.26 -1.45
C ALA A 145 10.76 -22.56 -0.15
N GLY A 146 12.08 -22.78 -0.23
CA GLY A 146 12.95 -23.01 0.95
C GLY A 146 13.18 -21.75 1.82
N ARG A 147 12.81 -20.56 1.31
CA ARG A 147 12.91 -19.27 2.01
C ARG A 147 11.53 -18.71 2.42
N ARG A 148 10.51 -19.55 2.38
CA ARG A 148 9.12 -19.17 2.64
C ARG A 148 8.57 -19.91 3.86
N VAL A 149 7.85 -19.17 4.71
CA VAL A 149 7.05 -19.71 5.81
C VAL A 149 5.57 -19.44 5.60
N PHE A 150 4.73 -20.40 6.00
CA PHE A 150 3.29 -20.22 6.10
C PHE A 150 2.90 -19.94 7.54
N VAL A 151 2.14 -18.87 7.76
CA VAL A 151 1.65 -18.48 9.09
C VAL A 151 0.15 -18.69 9.13
N GLU A 152 -0.29 -19.64 9.93
CA GLU A 152 -1.73 -19.87 10.12
C GLU A 152 -2.33 -18.71 10.94
N VAL A 153 -3.35 -18.08 10.39
CA VAL A 153 -4.05 -16.93 10.99
C VAL A 153 -5.55 -17.20 11.09
N ASP A 154 -6.17 -16.66 12.11
CA ASP A 154 -7.63 -16.70 12.25
C ASP A 154 -8.26 -15.47 11.55
N ASP A 155 -8.03 -15.41 10.24
CA ASP A 155 -8.51 -14.32 9.37
C ASP A 155 -8.87 -14.88 7.98
N ILE A 156 -10.15 -15.16 7.77
CA ILE A 156 -10.64 -15.62 6.47
C ILE A 156 -10.43 -14.56 5.38
N GLY A 157 -10.26 -13.29 5.76
CA GLY A 157 -10.03 -12.16 4.84
C GLY A 157 -8.73 -12.25 4.04
N VAL A 158 -7.78 -13.14 4.44
CA VAL A 158 -6.56 -13.41 3.66
C VAL A 158 -6.85 -14.13 2.34
N LEU A 159 -7.99 -14.80 2.23
CA LEU A 159 -8.40 -15.46 1.00
C LEU A 159 -9.02 -14.46 0.02
N SER A 160 -8.74 -14.67 -1.27
CA SER A 160 -9.37 -13.87 -2.33
C SER A 160 -10.90 -13.96 -2.27
N LEU A 161 -11.57 -12.83 -2.54
CA LEU A 161 -13.02 -12.78 -2.55
C LEU A 161 -13.60 -13.57 -3.72
N ASN A 162 -14.50 -14.51 -3.41
CA ASN A 162 -15.42 -15.13 -4.35
C ASN A 162 -16.76 -14.38 -4.33
N GLN A 163 -17.39 -14.25 -5.51
CA GLN A 163 -18.69 -13.56 -5.63
C GLN A 163 -19.86 -14.39 -5.11
N GLU A 164 -19.69 -15.70 -5.07
CA GLU A 164 -20.69 -16.71 -4.66
C GLU A 164 -20.51 -17.13 -3.18
N ASP A 165 -19.83 -16.30 -2.39
CA ASP A 165 -19.60 -16.55 -0.97
C ASP A 165 -20.87 -16.19 -0.18
N ASP A 166 -21.58 -17.17 0.30
CA ASP A 166 -22.82 -16.99 1.10
C ASP A 166 -22.56 -16.21 2.40
N GLU A 167 -21.30 -16.19 2.89
CA GLU A 167 -20.87 -15.45 4.07
C GLU A 167 -20.34 -14.05 3.76
N LEU A 168 -20.37 -13.61 2.50
CA LEU A 168 -19.74 -12.35 2.07
C LEU A 168 -20.24 -11.14 2.87
N GLN A 169 -21.52 -11.06 3.16
CA GLN A 169 -22.10 -9.95 3.92
C GLN A 169 -21.58 -9.92 5.36
N SER A 170 -21.51 -11.05 6.03
CA SER A 170 -20.96 -11.18 7.39
C SER A 170 -19.47 -10.80 7.41
N ARG A 171 -18.70 -11.26 6.44
CA ARG A 171 -17.28 -10.90 6.28
C ARG A 171 -17.09 -9.40 6.06
N ILE A 172 -17.97 -8.74 5.29
CA ILE A 172 -17.94 -7.29 5.09
C ILE A 172 -18.18 -6.56 6.41
N GLU A 173 -19.16 -7.00 7.20
CA GLU A 173 -19.51 -6.39 8.48
C GLU A 173 -18.36 -6.55 9.50
N GLU A 174 -17.77 -7.73 9.59
CA GLU A 174 -16.63 -8.00 10.44
C GLU A 174 -15.40 -7.16 10.04
N HIS A 175 -15.09 -7.12 8.75
CA HIS A 175 -14.00 -6.28 8.26
C HIS A 175 -14.26 -4.78 8.52
N ASN A 176 -15.51 -4.30 8.36
CA ASN A 176 -15.85 -2.92 8.69
C ASN A 176 -15.57 -2.60 10.16
N LYS A 177 -15.84 -3.54 11.08
CA LYS A 177 -15.50 -3.39 12.49
C LYS A 177 -13.99 -3.39 12.71
N SER A 178 -13.25 -4.25 12.02
CA SER A 178 -11.79 -4.37 12.18
C SER A 178 -11.01 -3.15 11.73
N ILE A 179 -11.50 -2.43 10.71
CA ILE A 179 -10.88 -1.17 10.23
C ILE A 179 -11.41 0.07 10.96
N LEU A 180 -12.35 -0.09 11.88
CA LEU A 180 -12.84 1.01 12.71
C LEU A 180 -11.90 1.19 13.91
N HIS A 181 -11.26 2.34 14.00
CA HIS A 181 -10.29 2.65 15.05
C HIS A 181 -10.30 4.13 15.38
N PRO A 182 -9.83 4.53 16.58
CA PRO A 182 -9.59 5.93 16.90
C PRO A 182 -8.56 6.52 15.94
N ILE A 183 -8.86 7.67 15.35
CA ILE A 183 -7.92 8.41 14.51
C ILE A 183 -7.19 9.41 15.41
N LEU A 184 -5.89 9.19 15.61
CA LEU A 184 -5.02 10.15 16.28
C LEU A 184 -4.26 10.95 15.22
N THR A 185 -4.46 12.26 15.21
CA THR A 185 -3.73 13.16 14.33
C THR A 185 -2.62 13.82 15.12
N PHE A 186 -1.37 13.52 14.74
CA PHE A 186 -0.20 14.18 15.28
C PHE A 186 0.21 15.31 14.35
N GLY A 187 0.48 16.45 14.94
CA GLY A 187 0.98 17.62 14.23
C GLY A 187 1.86 18.44 15.15
N ILE A 188 2.70 19.28 14.54
CA ILE A 188 3.48 20.31 15.26
C ILE A 188 2.84 21.65 14.93
N GLY A 189 2.52 22.43 15.94
CA GLY A 189 1.87 23.72 15.75
C GLY A 189 1.85 24.56 17.03
N HIS A 190 1.34 25.77 16.93
CA HIS A 190 0.97 26.60 18.08
C HIS A 190 -0.51 26.42 18.38
N GLU A 191 -1.38 27.12 17.65
CA GLU A 191 -2.85 27.00 17.74
C GLU A 191 -3.38 25.96 16.76
N THR A 192 -2.77 25.87 15.55
CA THR A 192 -3.08 24.92 14.50
C THR A 192 -1.81 24.18 14.07
N PRO A 193 -1.93 22.89 13.69
CA PRO A 193 -0.79 22.13 13.19
C PRO A 193 -0.32 22.68 11.83
N PHE A 194 0.93 23.14 11.75
CA PHE A 194 1.60 23.50 10.49
C PHE A 194 2.43 22.34 9.91
N PHE A 195 2.69 21.29 10.70
CA PHE A 195 3.33 20.05 10.23
C PHE A 195 2.44 18.86 10.55
N ASN A 196 2.12 18.05 9.55
CA ASN A 196 1.23 16.90 9.66
C ASN A 196 1.69 15.76 8.75
N ALA A 197 0.99 14.61 8.78
CA ALA A 197 1.33 13.42 8.00
C ALA A 197 1.37 13.67 6.48
N ARG A 198 0.54 14.60 5.96
CA ARG A 198 0.53 14.92 4.53
C ARG A 198 1.75 15.74 4.12
N LEU A 199 2.15 16.72 4.94
CA LEU A 199 3.37 17.48 4.72
C LEU A 199 4.61 16.58 4.87
N LYS A 200 4.63 15.68 5.87
CA LYS A 200 5.68 14.67 6.01
C LYS A 200 5.86 13.86 4.72
N LEU A 201 4.77 13.37 4.13
CA LEU A 201 4.83 12.62 2.87
C LEU A 201 5.33 13.49 1.72
N LEU A 202 4.87 14.75 1.63
CA LEU A 202 5.34 15.68 0.60
C LEU A 202 6.85 15.89 0.67
N LEU A 203 7.39 16.18 1.85
CA LEU A 203 8.83 16.41 2.05
C LEU A 203 9.65 15.14 1.74
N PHE A 204 9.16 13.97 2.18
CA PHE A 204 9.77 12.68 1.84
C PHE A 204 9.85 12.47 0.32
N LEU A 205 8.77 12.77 -0.41
CA LEU A 205 8.74 12.62 -1.86
C LEU A 205 9.59 13.68 -2.59
N ILE A 206 9.69 14.91 -2.05
CA ILE A 206 10.58 15.93 -2.60
C ILE A 206 12.04 15.50 -2.48
N GLU A 207 12.44 14.97 -1.33
CA GLU A 207 13.77 14.43 -1.09
C GLU A 207 14.07 13.24 -2.01
N ASP A 208 13.14 12.28 -2.10
CA ASP A 208 13.29 11.06 -2.91
C ASP A 208 13.36 11.35 -4.43
N LEU A 209 12.52 12.25 -4.93
CA LEU A 209 12.38 12.56 -6.35
C LEU A 209 13.20 13.78 -6.79
N ASN A 210 13.75 14.53 -5.85
CA ASN A 210 14.44 15.80 -6.04
C ASN A 210 13.66 16.78 -6.96
N ASN A 211 12.32 16.76 -6.85
CA ASN A 211 11.44 17.55 -7.70
C ASN A 211 10.06 17.72 -7.07
N VAL A 212 9.69 18.98 -6.74
CA VAL A 212 8.40 19.30 -6.11
C VAL A 212 7.21 18.91 -6.99
N ARG A 213 7.28 19.16 -8.31
CA ARG A 213 6.17 18.87 -9.21
C ARG A 213 5.92 17.36 -9.33
N LYS A 214 6.98 16.57 -9.47
CA LYS A 214 6.86 15.11 -9.47
C LYS A 214 6.31 14.58 -8.13
N ALA A 215 6.77 15.14 -7.01
CA ALA A 215 6.23 14.79 -5.70
C ALA A 215 4.73 15.08 -5.61
N CYS A 216 4.28 16.24 -6.10
CA CYS A 216 2.85 16.58 -6.16
C CYS A 216 2.04 15.57 -6.99
N ASP A 217 2.51 15.23 -8.19
CA ASP A 217 1.84 14.26 -9.07
C ASP A 217 1.75 12.87 -8.40
N THR A 218 2.84 12.46 -7.74
CA THR A 218 2.95 11.16 -7.05
C THR A 218 2.01 11.02 -5.86
N MET A 219 1.61 12.11 -5.21
CA MET A 219 0.67 12.06 -4.09
C MET A 219 -0.71 12.68 -4.39
N ALA A 220 -1.00 12.94 -5.66
CA ALA A 220 -2.22 13.58 -6.14
C ALA A 220 -2.52 14.90 -5.38
N LEU A 221 -1.51 15.79 -5.30
CA LEU A 221 -1.59 17.09 -4.67
C LEU A 221 -1.40 18.19 -5.73
N SER A 222 -2.17 19.27 -5.67
CA SER A 222 -1.92 20.39 -6.57
C SER A 222 -0.64 21.15 -6.17
N PRO A 223 0.17 21.62 -7.14
CA PRO A 223 1.40 22.38 -6.83
C PRO A 223 1.16 23.62 -5.96
N GLY A 224 0.06 24.34 -6.18
CA GLY A 224 -0.29 25.50 -5.35
C GLY A 224 -0.46 25.13 -3.89
N LYS A 225 -1.24 24.08 -3.59
CA LYS A 225 -1.43 23.60 -2.22
C LYS A 225 -0.14 23.06 -1.60
N ALA A 226 0.73 22.46 -2.40
CA ALA A 226 2.04 22.03 -1.91
C ALA A 226 2.90 23.20 -1.46
N TRP A 227 2.96 24.25 -2.27
CA TRP A 227 3.70 25.47 -1.92
C TRP A 227 3.08 26.20 -0.73
N ASP A 228 1.76 26.24 -0.60
CA ASP A 228 1.11 26.81 0.61
C ASP A 228 1.58 26.09 1.87
N MET A 229 1.62 24.74 1.85
CA MET A 229 2.08 23.93 2.98
C MET A 229 3.57 24.11 3.29
N ILE A 230 4.41 24.22 2.25
CA ILE A 230 5.86 24.44 2.41
C ILE A 230 6.12 25.82 2.98
N ASN A 231 5.52 26.85 2.39
CA ASN A 231 5.69 28.25 2.85
C ASN A 231 5.23 28.42 4.30
N GLU A 232 4.07 27.84 4.68
CA GLU A 232 3.61 27.86 6.06
C GLU A 232 4.62 27.22 7.03
N LEU A 233 5.22 26.08 6.63
CA LEU A 233 6.26 25.43 7.42
C LEU A 233 7.50 26.33 7.55
N GLU A 234 8.00 26.88 6.45
CA GLU A 234 9.20 27.73 6.41
C GLU A 234 9.01 29.02 7.21
N ASP A 235 7.85 29.64 7.11
CA ASP A 235 7.49 30.82 7.91
C ASP A 235 7.51 30.54 9.40
N LYS A 236 7.03 29.36 9.82
CA LYS A 236 7.04 28.96 11.24
C LYS A 236 8.41 28.55 11.75
N LEU A 237 9.25 27.99 10.90
CA LEU A 237 10.63 27.59 11.25
C LEU A 237 11.62 28.73 11.15
N GLY A 238 11.35 29.78 10.35
CA GLY A 238 12.24 30.90 10.09
C GLY A 238 13.40 30.58 9.15
N TYR A 239 13.34 29.45 8.42
CA TYR A 239 14.35 29.07 7.42
C TYR A 239 13.76 28.26 6.29
N THR A 240 14.43 28.25 5.13
CA THR A 240 14.04 27.51 3.94
C THR A 240 14.30 26.01 4.11
N VAL A 241 13.29 25.19 3.88
CA VAL A 241 13.33 23.72 3.95
C VAL A 241 13.51 23.12 2.55
N VAL A 242 12.86 23.69 1.55
CA VAL A 242 12.91 23.24 0.16
C VAL A 242 13.68 24.27 -0.67
N LYS A 243 14.77 23.82 -1.30
CA LYS A 243 15.64 24.65 -2.15
C LYS A 243 15.49 24.30 -3.62
#